data_c14f0d9f361192f0b151745355d60844
#
_entry.id   c14f0d9f361192f0b151745355d60844
#
_cell.length_a   1.000
_cell.length_b   1.000
_cell.length_c   1.000
_cell.angle_alpha   90.00
_cell.angle_beta   90.00
_cell.angle_gamma   90.00
#
_symmetry.space_group_name_H-M   'P 1'
#
loop_
_entity.id
_entity.type
_entity.pdbx_description
1 polymer ?
#
loop_
_entity_poly.entity_id
_entity_poly.type
_entity_poly.pdbx_seq_one_letter_code
_entity_poly.pdbx_strand_id
1 'polypeptide(L)'
;METTPFRAYQAGTQPPYDAPAYGSTHKRHPQEGLVRLPHTITEMSGPRFTAAQFPPIADLSVVNGQAALGERIIVHGRITDEDGRPVPHTIVEIWQANAAGRYHHPADQHDAPTDPNFHGEGRVYTDEEGWYRFTSIKPGAYPWRNHHNAWRPNHIHFSFFGSGFAQRLVTQMYFPGDPLLDLDPVFLSIPDQSARNCLVCQLDMTITEPEWALGYRWDVVLRGRAATPVEGAPRGRE
;
A
#
# COMPACT_ATOMS: atom_id res chain seq x y z
N MET A 1 -21.89 25.77 -9.81
CA MET A 1 -21.04 24.87 -8.99
C MET A 1 -19.64 25.10 -9.45
N GLU A 2 -18.80 25.79 -8.69
CA GLU A 2 -17.38 25.86 -9.00
C GLU A 2 -16.79 24.47 -8.85
N THR A 3 -16.32 23.90 -9.95
CA THR A 3 -15.57 22.64 -9.90
C THR A 3 -14.25 22.92 -9.19
N THR A 4 -14.00 22.27 -8.07
CA THR A 4 -12.68 22.33 -7.40
C THR A 4 -11.62 21.95 -8.44
N PRO A 5 -10.65 22.83 -8.74
CA PRO A 5 -9.67 22.52 -9.76
C PRO A 5 -8.86 21.29 -9.34
N PHE A 6 -8.63 20.38 -10.29
CA PHE A 6 -7.77 19.23 -10.07
C PHE A 6 -6.38 19.69 -9.62
N ARG A 7 -5.96 19.28 -8.43
CA ARG A 7 -4.63 19.55 -7.90
C ARG A 7 -3.68 18.46 -8.39
N ALA A 8 -2.88 18.79 -9.40
CA ALA A 8 -1.87 17.86 -9.91
C ALA A 8 -0.83 17.50 -8.83
N TYR A 9 -0.27 16.33 -8.92
CA TYR A 9 0.91 15.94 -8.16
C TYR A 9 2.07 16.90 -8.44
N GLN A 10 2.95 17.07 -7.46
CA GLN A 10 4.22 17.76 -7.71
C GLN A 10 5.06 16.91 -8.68
N ALA A 11 5.73 17.56 -9.61
CA ALA A 11 6.59 16.85 -10.57
C ALA A 11 7.65 15.99 -9.85
N GLY A 12 7.79 14.74 -10.27
CA GLY A 12 8.75 13.79 -9.72
C GLY A 12 8.32 13.04 -8.46
N THR A 13 7.18 13.41 -7.83
CA THR A 13 6.71 12.73 -6.61
C THR A 13 5.93 11.45 -6.87
N GLN A 14 5.60 11.17 -8.13
CA GLN A 14 4.95 9.93 -8.55
C GLN A 14 5.85 9.16 -9.52
N PRO A 15 5.75 7.83 -9.58
CA PRO A 15 6.49 7.05 -10.56
C PRO A 15 6.00 7.37 -11.98
N PRO A 16 6.89 7.34 -13.00
CA PRO A 16 6.47 7.45 -14.39
C PRO A 16 5.65 6.21 -14.79
N TYR A 17 4.78 6.37 -15.78
CA TYR A 17 4.02 5.24 -16.31
C TYR A 17 4.92 4.16 -16.92
N ASP A 18 5.98 4.55 -17.59
CA ASP A 18 7.04 3.67 -18.05
C ASP A 18 8.31 3.90 -17.21
N ALA A 19 8.69 2.88 -16.43
CA ALA A 19 9.92 2.86 -15.65
C ALA A 19 10.75 1.67 -16.12
N PRO A 20 11.78 1.87 -16.98
CA PRO A 20 12.51 0.77 -17.65
C PRO A 20 13.08 -0.28 -16.71
N ALA A 21 13.54 0.12 -15.52
CA ALA A 21 14.03 -0.83 -14.50
C ALA A 21 12.90 -1.67 -13.88
N TYR A 22 11.65 -1.22 -13.98
CA TYR A 22 10.45 -1.98 -13.62
C TYR A 22 9.82 -2.54 -14.90
N GLY A 23 10.37 -3.63 -15.41
CA GLY A 23 10.12 -4.15 -16.75
C GLY A 23 8.64 -4.35 -17.15
N SER A 24 7.75 -4.67 -16.20
CA SER A 24 6.33 -4.84 -16.50
C SER A 24 5.62 -3.51 -16.84
N THR A 25 6.17 -2.36 -16.45
CA THR A 25 5.58 -1.05 -16.79
C THR A 25 5.58 -0.80 -18.28
N HIS A 26 6.62 -1.27 -18.98
CA HIS A 26 6.74 -1.12 -20.43
C HIS A 26 5.59 -1.78 -21.21
N LYS A 27 5.01 -2.85 -20.66
CA LYS A 27 3.89 -3.57 -21.31
C LYS A 27 2.50 -2.98 -21.02
N ARG A 28 2.40 -2.09 -20.04
CA ARG A 28 1.11 -1.61 -19.51
C ARG A 28 0.97 -0.09 -19.44
N HIS A 29 2.01 0.66 -19.81
CA HIS A 29 1.91 2.12 -19.82
C HIS A 29 1.05 2.61 -21.00
N PRO A 30 0.38 3.78 -20.87
CA PRO A 30 -0.34 4.39 -21.97
C PRO A 30 0.57 4.68 -23.16
N GLN A 31 0.14 4.33 -24.36
CA GLN A 31 0.88 4.64 -25.61
C GLN A 31 0.54 6.03 -26.13
N GLU A 32 -0.65 6.52 -25.78
CA GLU A 32 -1.15 7.83 -26.16
C GLU A 32 -1.15 8.80 -24.99
N GLY A 33 -1.15 10.09 -25.27
CA GLY A 33 -1.25 11.13 -24.23
C GLY A 33 -2.53 11.02 -23.42
N LEU A 34 -2.42 11.16 -22.10
CA LEU A 34 -3.59 11.12 -21.22
C LEU A 34 -4.51 12.30 -21.47
N VAL A 35 -5.81 12.02 -21.57
CA VAL A 35 -6.88 13.02 -21.73
C VAL A 35 -7.51 13.27 -20.37
N ARG A 36 -7.59 14.55 -19.97
CA ARG A 36 -8.29 14.94 -18.75
C ARG A 36 -9.80 14.84 -18.98
N LEU A 37 -10.48 14.02 -18.18
CA LEU A 37 -11.93 13.96 -18.14
C LEU A 37 -12.47 14.90 -17.04
N PRO A 38 -13.59 15.61 -17.28
CA PRO A 38 -14.26 16.37 -16.23
C PRO A 38 -14.85 15.40 -15.20
N HIS A 39 -14.82 15.76 -13.93
CA HIS A 39 -15.52 15.01 -12.89
C HIS A 39 -17.02 15.14 -13.09
N THR A 40 -17.69 14.01 -13.15
CA THR A 40 -19.16 13.92 -13.20
C THR A 40 -19.68 13.41 -11.85
N ILE A 41 -20.99 13.32 -11.70
CA ILE A 41 -21.60 12.80 -10.46
C ILE A 41 -21.24 11.32 -10.21
N THR A 42 -20.93 10.58 -11.27
CA THR A 42 -20.52 9.17 -11.17
C THR A 42 -19.15 9.00 -10.50
N GLU A 43 -18.21 9.91 -10.73
CA GLU A 43 -16.90 9.90 -10.07
C GLU A 43 -17.00 10.42 -8.62
N MET A 44 -18.04 11.19 -8.30
CA MET A 44 -18.27 11.74 -6.96
C MET A 44 -19.12 10.82 -6.07
N SER A 45 -19.82 9.86 -6.64
CA SER A 45 -20.78 8.96 -5.97
C SER A 45 -20.42 7.48 -6.12
N GLY A 46 -19.13 7.16 -6.05
CA GLY A 46 -18.64 5.78 -6.18
C GLY A 46 -19.21 4.82 -5.12
N PRO A 47 -18.99 3.50 -5.31
CA PRO A 47 -19.50 2.50 -4.39
C PRO A 47 -18.97 2.74 -2.98
N ARG A 48 -19.86 2.63 -2.00
CA ARG A 48 -19.47 2.64 -0.59
C ARG A 48 -19.29 1.22 -0.11
N PHE A 49 -18.14 0.95 0.47
CA PHE A 49 -17.86 -0.30 1.15
C PHE A 49 -18.23 -0.14 2.63
N THR A 50 -18.92 -1.11 3.19
CA THR A 50 -19.34 -1.09 4.59
C THR A 50 -18.82 -2.31 5.32
N ALA A 51 -18.56 -2.18 6.63
CA ALA A 51 -18.14 -3.30 7.47
C ALA A 51 -19.18 -4.42 7.54
N ALA A 52 -20.45 -4.13 7.26
CA ALA A 52 -21.51 -5.14 7.17
C ALA A 52 -21.37 -6.02 5.92
N GLN A 53 -20.96 -5.44 4.79
CA GLN A 53 -20.72 -6.16 3.53
C GLN A 53 -19.36 -6.84 3.52
N PHE A 54 -18.35 -6.18 4.06
CA PHE A 54 -16.96 -6.65 4.11
C PHE A 54 -16.45 -6.55 5.55
N PRO A 55 -16.72 -7.55 6.41
CA PRO A 55 -16.27 -7.52 7.79
C PRO A 55 -14.77 -7.30 7.91
N PRO A 56 -14.29 -6.55 8.91
CA PRO A 56 -12.85 -6.32 9.09
C PRO A 56 -12.11 -7.63 9.39
N ILE A 57 -10.90 -7.72 8.88
CA ILE A 57 -9.90 -8.74 9.21
C ILE A 57 -8.67 -7.95 9.66
N ALA A 58 -8.64 -7.62 10.95
CA ALA A 58 -7.65 -6.72 11.53
C ALA A 58 -6.45 -7.43 12.18
N ASP A 59 -6.55 -8.74 12.41
CA ASP A 59 -5.44 -9.55 12.90
C ASP A 59 -5.10 -10.62 11.86
N LEU A 60 -3.99 -10.41 11.16
CA LEU A 60 -3.44 -11.33 10.18
C LEU A 60 -2.44 -12.30 10.81
N SER A 61 -2.05 -12.08 12.07
CA SER A 61 -1.03 -12.89 12.76
C SER A 61 -1.56 -14.20 13.33
N VAL A 62 -2.87 -14.46 13.20
CA VAL A 62 -3.52 -15.66 13.73
C VAL A 62 -4.55 -16.20 12.73
N VAL A 63 -4.49 -17.49 12.44
CA VAL A 63 -5.49 -18.20 11.64
C VAL A 63 -6.02 -19.39 12.45
N ASN A 64 -7.33 -19.48 12.61
CA ASN A 64 -7.99 -20.55 13.37
C ASN A 64 -7.42 -20.74 14.80
N GLY A 65 -7.03 -19.65 15.46
CA GLY A 65 -6.44 -19.66 16.79
C GLY A 65 -4.97 -20.09 16.84
N GLN A 66 -4.33 -20.32 15.69
CA GLN A 66 -2.91 -20.66 15.59
C GLN A 66 -2.12 -19.43 15.14
N ALA A 67 -1.01 -19.15 15.85
CA ALA A 67 -0.14 -18.03 15.53
C ALA A 67 0.68 -18.30 14.27
N ALA A 68 0.79 -17.28 13.43
CA ALA A 68 1.70 -17.26 12.30
C ALA A 68 3.17 -17.19 12.75
N LEU A 69 4.07 -17.68 11.92
CA LEU A 69 5.50 -17.62 12.16
C LEU A 69 6.08 -16.25 11.80
N GLY A 70 6.98 -15.74 12.62
CA GLY A 70 7.72 -14.50 12.37
C GLY A 70 7.55 -13.43 13.44
N GLU A 71 8.14 -12.26 13.20
CA GLU A 71 8.05 -11.09 14.05
C GLU A 71 6.65 -10.48 13.95
N ARG A 72 5.89 -10.47 15.04
CA ARG A 72 4.58 -9.82 15.06
C ARG A 72 4.75 -8.31 15.08
N ILE A 73 3.92 -7.63 14.29
CA ILE A 73 3.91 -6.18 14.17
C ILE A 73 2.49 -5.63 14.35
N ILE A 74 2.43 -4.41 14.85
CA ILE A 74 1.23 -3.57 14.84
C ILE A 74 1.51 -2.44 13.86
N VAL A 75 0.63 -2.26 12.88
CA VAL A 75 0.70 -1.13 11.96
C VAL A 75 -0.49 -0.23 12.21
N HIS A 76 -0.25 1.06 12.39
CA HIS A 76 -1.26 2.08 12.45
C HIS A 76 -0.89 3.28 11.61
N GLY A 77 -1.85 4.12 11.29
CA GLY A 77 -1.60 5.36 10.58
C GLY A 77 -2.87 6.14 10.35
N ARG A 78 -2.72 7.35 9.83
CA ARG A 78 -3.83 8.25 9.53
C ARG A 78 -3.94 8.50 8.04
N ILE A 79 -5.16 8.44 7.52
CA ILE A 79 -5.47 8.78 6.13
C ILE A 79 -6.04 10.18 6.09
N THR A 80 -5.45 11.04 5.27
CA THR A 80 -5.92 12.42 5.05
C THR A 80 -6.09 12.71 3.56
N ASP A 81 -6.86 13.76 3.28
CA ASP A 81 -6.90 14.40 1.96
C ASP A 81 -5.75 15.42 1.81
N GLU A 82 -5.71 16.13 0.69
CA GLU A 82 -4.70 17.15 0.37
C GLU A 82 -4.74 18.39 1.25
N ASP A 83 -5.82 18.60 1.99
CA ASP A 83 -5.98 19.72 2.92
C ASP A 83 -5.73 19.29 4.38
N GLY A 84 -5.28 18.04 4.59
CA GLY A 84 -5.01 17.46 5.92
C GLY A 84 -6.26 17.03 6.68
N ARG A 85 -7.45 17.03 6.03
CA ARG A 85 -8.69 16.56 6.65
C ARG A 85 -8.68 15.03 6.73
N PRO A 86 -9.19 14.44 7.81
CA PRO A 86 -9.30 12.99 7.92
C PRO A 86 -10.23 12.42 6.84
N VAL A 87 -9.94 11.20 6.40
CA VAL A 87 -10.81 10.42 5.51
C VAL A 87 -11.42 9.28 6.32
N PRO A 88 -12.61 9.48 6.89
CA PRO A 88 -13.25 8.51 7.77
C PRO A 88 -13.95 7.40 6.99
N HIS A 89 -14.20 6.27 7.69
CA HIS A 89 -14.96 5.11 7.19
C HIS A 89 -14.46 4.55 5.86
N THR A 90 -13.18 4.74 5.59
CA THR A 90 -12.52 4.24 4.38
C THR A 90 -12.05 2.83 4.59
N ILE A 91 -12.36 1.95 3.65
CA ILE A 91 -11.78 0.61 3.64
C ILE A 91 -10.30 0.66 3.25
N VAL A 92 -9.48 -0.02 4.02
CA VAL A 92 -8.05 -0.24 3.80
C VAL A 92 -7.85 -1.73 3.57
N GLU A 93 -7.54 -2.11 2.34
CA GLU A 93 -7.17 -3.48 2.00
C GLU A 93 -5.66 -3.63 2.16
N ILE A 94 -5.23 -4.79 2.66
CA ILE A 94 -3.84 -5.11 2.98
C ILE A 94 -3.53 -6.47 2.36
N TRP A 95 -2.35 -6.61 1.72
CA TRP A 95 -1.82 -7.92 1.34
C TRP A 95 -0.30 -7.93 1.36
N GLN A 96 0.29 -9.07 1.73
CA GLN A 96 1.72 -9.21 1.92
C GLN A 96 2.19 -10.66 1.83
N ALA A 97 3.49 -10.85 1.65
CA ALA A 97 4.15 -12.14 1.85
C ALA A 97 4.24 -12.51 3.34
N ASN A 98 4.43 -13.79 3.65
CA ASN A 98 4.75 -14.25 5.01
C ASN A 98 6.20 -13.87 5.41
N ALA A 99 6.62 -14.26 6.61
CA ALA A 99 7.96 -13.97 7.11
C ALA A 99 9.09 -14.57 6.27
N ALA A 100 8.83 -15.62 5.51
CA ALA A 100 9.79 -16.25 4.59
C ALA A 100 9.79 -15.62 3.18
N GLY A 101 9.01 -14.57 2.94
CA GLY A 101 8.89 -13.95 1.62
C GLY A 101 7.98 -14.69 0.65
N ARG A 102 7.05 -15.53 1.13
CA ARG A 102 6.13 -16.32 0.31
C ARG A 102 4.70 -15.79 0.42
N TYR A 103 4.05 -15.56 -0.72
CA TYR A 103 2.61 -15.27 -0.78
C TYR A 103 1.79 -16.54 -0.72
N HIS A 104 0.64 -16.47 -0.06
CA HIS A 104 -0.36 -17.52 -0.10
C HIS A 104 -1.22 -17.40 -1.37
N HIS A 105 -0.56 -17.53 -2.53
CA HIS A 105 -1.20 -17.41 -3.84
C HIS A 105 -0.65 -18.45 -4.82
N PRO A 106 -1.49 -19.12 -5.63
CA PRO A 106 -1.05 -20.17 -6.55
C PRO A 106 -0.03 -19.73 -7.60
N ALA A 107 -0.04 -18.45 -7.98
CA ALA A 107 0.94 -17.90 -8.94
C ALA A 107 2.31 -17.63 -8.33
N ASP A 108 2.44 -17.63 -6.99
CA ASP A 108 3.74 -17.48 -6.36
C ASP A 108 4.51 -18.80 -6.43
N GLN A 109 5.61 -18.80 -7.16
CA GLN A 109 6.51 -19.94 -7.37
C GLN A 109 7.84 -19.81 -6.62
N HIS A 110 7.92 -18.86 -5.65
CA HIS A 110 9.11 -18.74 -4.82
C HIS A 110 9.29 -20.01 -3.97
N ASP A 111 10.51 -20.55 -3.97
CA ASP A 111 10.89 -21.74 -3.20
C ASP A 111 11.18 -21.37 -1.74
N ALA A 112 10.19 -20.87 -1.05
CA ALA A 112 10.20 -20.58 0.38
C ALA A 112 8.99 -21.25 1.02
N PRO A 113 9.04 -21.59 2.32
CA PRO A 113 7.95 -22.28 2.99
C PRO A 113 6.69 -21.41 3.05
N THR A 114 5.54 -22.03 2.81
CA THR A 114 4.24 -21.42 3.14
C THR A 114 3.99 -21.58 4.65
N ASP A 115 3.27 -20.61 5.21
CA ASP A 115 2.79 -20.69 6.59
C ASP A 115 1.27 -20.94 6.57
N PRO A 116 0.80 -22.11 7.07
CA PRO A 116 -0.63 -22.42 7.10
C PRO A 116 -1.44 -21.51 8.04
N ASN A 117 -0.75 -20.80 8.94
CA ASN A 117 -1.34 -19.89 9.91
C ASN A 117 -1.27 -18.42 9.46
N PHE A 118 -0.89 -18.18 8.18
CA PHE A 118 -0.80 -16.84 7.63
C PHE A 118 -1.37 -16.78 6.20
N HIS A 119 -2.52 -16.12 6.03
CA HIS A 119 -3.10 -15.92 4.69
C HIS A 119 -2.53 -14.69 3.98
N GLY A 120 -2.01 -13.72 4.74
CA GLY A 120 -1.37 -12.53 4.19
C GLY A 120 -2.35 -11.47 3.64
N GLU A 121 -3.64 -11.61 3.88
CA GLU A 121 -4.69 -10.69 3.40
C GLU A 121 -5.55 -10.19 4.54
N GLY A 122 -5.84 -8.89 4.54
CA GLY A 122 -6.68 -8.27 5.54
C GLY A 122 -7.38 -7.02 5.05
N ARG A 123 -8.27 -6.51 5.88
CA ARG A 123 -8.93 -5.22 5.66
C ARG A 123 -9.40 -4.62 6.97
N VAL A 124 -9.26 -3.32 7.06
CA VAL A 124 -9.72 -2.51 8.19
C VAL A 124 -10.44 -1.27 7.68
N TYR A 125 -11.04 -0.52 8.57
CA TYR A 125 -11.70 0.74 8.27
C TYR A 125 -11.09 1.85 9.10
N THR A 126 -11.01 3.05 8.53
CA THR A 126 -10.65 4.24 9.30
C THR A 126 -11.80 4.63 10.23
N ASP A 127 -11.42 5.17 11.39
CA ASP A 127 -12.35 5.82 12.34
C ASP A 127 -12.73 7.24 11.89
N GLU A 128 -13.43 7.99 12.74
CA GLU A 128 -13.88 9.37 12.47
C GLU A 128 -12.71 10.34 12.24
N GLU A 129 -11.57 10.10 12.87
CA GLU A 129 -10.34 10.88 12.76
C GLU A 129 -9.41 10.40 11.65
N GLY A 130 -9.82 9.38 10.87
CA GLY A 130 -9.08 8.81 9.76
C GLY A 130 -7.99 7.81 10.16
N TRP A 131 -7.97 7.34 11.42
CA TRP A 131 -7.00 6.34 11.88
C TRP A 131 -7.39 4.92 11.47
N TYR A 132 -6.40 4.12 11.09
CA TYR A 132 -6.51 2.68 10.88
C TYR A 132 -5.47 1.94 11.73
N ARG A 133 -5.76 0.69 12.08
CA ARG A 133 -4.84 -0.19 12.82
C ARG A 133 -5.09 -1.65 12.45
N PHE A 134 -4.02 -2.44 12.35
CA PHE A 134 -4.06 -3.88 12.22
C PHE A 134 -2.82 -4.54 12.81
N THR A 135 -2.91 -5.84 13.06
CA THR A 135 -1.81 -6.69 13.52
C THR A 135 -1.43 -7.65 12.39
N SER A 136 -0.13 -7.88 12.18
CA SER A 136 0.39 -8.79 11.17
C SER A 136 1.72 -9.41 11.59
N ILE A 137 2.36 -10.11 10.66
CA ILE A 137 3.74 -10.55 10.75
C ILE A 137 4.57 -9.69 9.79
N LYS A 138 5.77 -9.29 10.20
CA LYS A 138 6.69 -8.57 9.32
C LYS A 138 7.03 -9.43 8.11
N PRO A 139 6.73 -8.96 6.87
CA PRO A 139 6.97 -9.74 5.67
C PRO A 139 8.46 -9.95 5.41
N GLY A 140 8.82 -11.09 4.86
CA GLY A 140 10.17 -11.33 4.36
C GLY A 140 10.40 -10.72 2.98
N ALA A 141 11.67 -10.48 2.65
CA ALA A 141 12.10 -10.16 1.29
C ALA A 141 11.91 -11.35 0.36
N TYR A 142 11.71 -11.12 -0.93
CA TYR A 142 11.53 -12.19 -1.90
C TYR A 142 12.14 -11.86 -3.27
N PRO A 143 12.56 -12.91 -4.06
CA PRO A 143 13.07 -12.71 -5.41
C PRO A 143 11.96 -12.30 -6.36
N TRP A 144 12.28 -11.43 -7.30
CA TRP A 144 11.30 -10.87 -8.22
C TRP A 144 11.79 -10.93 -9.67
N ARG A 145 11.01 -11.54 -10.54
CA ARG A 145 11.42 -11.81 -11.95
C ARG A 145 11.24 -10.60 -12.87
N ASN A 146 10.66 -9.52 -12.40
CA ASN A 146 10.38 -8.32 -13.21
C ASN A 146 11.60 -7.40 -13.38
N HIS A 147 12.73 -7.77 -12.82
CA HIS A 147 14.02 -7.12 -12.95
C HIS A 147 15.12 -8.19 -12.88
N HIS A 148 16.25 -7.97 -13.56
CA HIS A 148 17.37 -8.91 -13.49
C HIS A 148 17.92 -9.01 -12.07
N ASN A 149 17.91 -10.22 -11.52
CA ASN A 149 18.43 -10.53 -10.18
C ASN A 149 17.91 -9.63 -9.04
N ALA A 150 16.68 -9.13 -9.17
CA ALA A 150 16.10 -8.27 -8.15
C ALA A 150 15.52 -9.09 -6.99
N TRP A 151 15.73 -8.56 -5.80
CA TRP A 151 15.02 -8.93 -4.58
C TRP A 151 14.20 -7.74 -4.12
N ARG A 152 12.94 -8.00 -3.77
CA ARG A 152 12.07 -6.99 -3.20
C ARG A 152 12.36 -6.83 -1.70
N PRO A 153 12.47 -5.58 -1.18
CA PRO A 153 12.56 -5.34 0.25
C PRO A 153 11.31 -5.81 0.98
N ASN A 154 11.37 -5.86 2.30
CA ASN A 154 10.21 -6.12 3.14
C ASN A 154 9.15 -5.03 2.91
N HIS A 155 7.95 -5.40 2.49
CA HIS A 155 6.88 -4.43 2.21
C HIS A 155 5.49 -5.04 2.39
N ILE A 156 4.55 -4.15 2.65
CA ILE A 156 3.12 -4.48 2.71
C ILE A 156 2.42 -3.67 1.62
N HIS A 157 1.59 -4.31 0.83
CA HIS A 157 0.73 -3.65 -0.14
C HIS A 157 -0.52 -3.11 0.52
N PHE A 158 -0.96 -1.96 0.05
CA PHE A 158 -2.18 -1.32 0.49
C PHE A 158 -3.04 -0.86 -0.68
N SER A 159 -4.34 -0.90 -0.47
CA SER A 159 -5.33 -0.27 -1.33
C SER A 159 -6.27 0.56 -0.47
N PHE A 160 -6.23 1.85 -0.65
CA PHE A 160 -7.07 2.82 0.06
C PHE A 160 -8.16 3.32 -0.87
N PHE A 161 -9.39 3.36 -0.37
CA PHE A 161 -10.50 3.94 -1.09
C PHE A 161 -10.86 5.28 -0.46
N GLY A 162 -10.82 6.36 -1.26
CA GLY A 162 -11.25 7.67 -0.80
C GLY A 162 -12.78 7.82 -0.79
N SER A 163 -13.24 9.03 -0.55
CA SER A 163 -14.67 9.36 -0.48
C SER A 163 -15.40 9.25 -1.83
N GLY A 164 -14.67 9.12 -2.93
CA GLY A 164 -15.20 8.96 -4.29
C GLY A 164 -14.48 7.84 -5.06
N PHE A 165 -15.13 7.32 -6.09
CA PHE A 165 -14.61 6.19 -6.89
C PHE A 165 -13.23 6.45 -7.50
N ALA A 166 -12.97 7.67 -7.94
CA ALA A 166 -11.70 8.06 -8.56
C ALA A 166 -10.52 8.23 -7.57
N GLN A 167 -10.72 7.99 -6.29
CA GLN A 167 -9.74 8.23 -5.24
C GLN A 167 -9.13 6.94 -4.64
N ARG A 168 -9.03 5.90 -5.44
CA ARG A 168 -8.31 4.69 -5.02
C ARG A 168 -6.81 4.91 -5.15
N LEU A 169 -6.09 4.73 -4.03
CA LEU A 169 -4.64 4.67 -4.00
C LEU A 169 -4.20 3.22 -3.77
N VAL A 170 -3.42 2.68 -4.69
CA VAL A 170 -2.70 1.40 -4.51
C VAL A 170 -1.23 1.74 -4.35
N THR A 171 -0.60 1.27 -3.28
CA THR A 171 0.77 1.62 -2.94
C THR A 171 1.39 0.56 -2.02
N GLN A 172 2.63 0.76 -1.63
CA GLN A 172 3.37 -0.13 -0.72
C GLN A 172 3.95 0.67 0.44
N MET A 173 3.87 0.08 1.64
CA MET A 173 4.60 0.53 2.81
C MET A 173 5.88 -0.29 2.94
N TYR A 174 7.01 0.38 3.15
CA TYR A 174 8.32 -0.24 3.36
C TYR A 174 8.78 -0.04 4.79
N PHE A 175 9.72 -0.89 5.22
CA PHE A 175 10.28 -0.84 6.57
C PHE A 175 11.58 -0.05 6.62
N PRO A 176 11.87 0.69 7.71
CA PRO A 176 13.10 1.46 7.84
C PRO A 176 14.33 0.57 7.95
N GLY A 177 15.43 1.01 7.33
CA GLY A 177 16.74 0.34 7.44
C GLY A 177 16.88 -0.93 6.57
N ASP A 178 15.93 -1.24 5.71
CA ASP A 178 16.07 -2.36 4.78
C ASP A 178 17.07 -2.00 3.66
N PRO A 179 18.19 -2.73 3.53
CA PRO A 179 19.23 -2.41 2.55
C PRO A 179 18.78 -2.64 1.10
N LEU A 180 17.70 -3.38 0.87
CA LEU A 180 17.16 -3.62 -0.46
C LEU A 180 16.37 -2.43 -1.02
N LEU A 181 16.04 -1.41 -0.21
CA LEU A 181 15.36 -0.21 -0.70
C LEU A 181 16.14 0.52 -1.79
N ASP A 182 17.46 0.60 -1.65
CA ASP A 182 18.35 1.25 -2.62
C ASP A 182 18.54 0.41 -3.90
N LEU A 183 17.97 -0.78 -3.96
CA LEU A 183 18.05 -1.69 -5.11
C LEU A 183 16.66 -2.00 -5.70
N ASP A 184 15.58 -1.60 -5.03
CA ASP A 184 14.22 -1.92 -5.47
C ASP A 184 13.76 -1.02 -6.63
N PRO A 185 13.59 -1.56 -7.85
CA PRO A 185 13.19 -0.75 -9.00
C PRO A 185 11.78 -0.15 -8.87
N VAL A 186 10.91 -0.70 -8.03
CA VAL A 186 9.58 -0.12 -7.76
C VAL A 186 9.73 1.13 -6.89
N PHE A 187 10.45 1.03 -5.78
CA PHE A 187 10.74 2.16 -4.89
C PHE A 187 11.51 3.27 -5.62
N LEU A 188 12.56 2.90 -6.35
CA LEU A 188 13.43 3.82 -7.10
C LEU A 188 12.77 4.40 -8.36
N SER A 189 11.62 3.87 -8.80
CA SER A 189 10.86 4.47 -9.91
C SER A 189 10.31 5.86 -9.59
N ILE A 190 10.21 6.22 -8.32
CA ILE A 190 9.78 7.53 -7.86
C ILE A 190 11.01 8.45 -7.84
N PRO A 191 11.10 9.50 -8.69
CA PRO A 191 12.31 10.33 -8.80
C PRO A 191 12.65 11.11 -7.52
N ASP A 192 11.63 11.68 -6.86
CA ASP A 192 11.80 12.51 -5.67
C ASP A 192 12.04 11.66 -4.42
N GLN A 193 13.18 11.90 -3.75
CA GLN A 193 13.55 11.13 -2.55
C GLN A 193 12.62 11.40 -1.37
N SER A 194 12.14 12.63 -1.22
CA SER A 194 11.22 12.96 -0.12
C SER A 194 9.90 12.22 -0.29
N ALA A 195 9.43 12.09 -1.53
CA ALA A 195 8.25 11.29 -1.85
C ALA A 195 8.49 9.79 -1.59
N ARG A 196 9.67 9.25 -1.95
CA ARG A 196 10.03 7.86 -1.57
C ARG A 196 10.01 7.65 -0.07
N ASN A 197 10.56 8.61 0.69
CA ASN A 197 10.61 8.52 2.15
C ASN A 197 9.21 8.46 2.79
N CYS A 198 8.18 9.04 2.15
CA CYS A 198 6.79 8.92 2.60
C CYS A 198 6.25 7.47 2.53
N LEU A 199 6.90 6.58 1.79
CA LEU A 199 6.53 5.16 1.72
C LEU A 199 7.17 4.32 2.82
N VAL A 200 8.13 4.87 3.57
CA VAL A 200 8.83 4.16 4.65
C VAL A 200 8.15 4.46 5.98
N CYS A 201 7.65 3.41 6.63
CA CYS A 201 7.02 3.55 7.95
C CYS A 201 8.06 3.92 9.02
N GLN A 202 7.57 4.35 10.17
CA GLN A 202 8.40 4.71 11.33
C GLN A 202 8.11 3.75 12.48
N LEU A 203 9.16 3.32 13.19
CA LEU A 203 8.99 2.57 14.44
C LEU A 203 8.28 3.48 15.45
N ASP A 204 7.19 2.99 16.03
CA ASP A 204 6.39 3.72 17.02
C ASP A 204 6.34 2.94 18.33
N MET A 205 7.17 3.38 19.28
CA MET A 205 7.25 2.75 20.60
C MET A 205 5.99 2.99 21.45
N THR A 206 5.14 3.96 21.09
CA THR A 206 3.93 4.26 21.88
C THR A 206 2.84 3.22 21.72
N ILE A 207 2.87 2.46 20.61
CA ILE A 207 1.95 1.36 20.32
C ILE A 207 2.64 -0.01 20.31
N THR A 208 3.95 -0.04 20.56
CA THR A 208 4.71 -1.29 20.74
C THR A 208 4.22 -1.98 22.02
N GLU A 209 3.86 -3.23 21.91
CA GLU A 209 3.45 -4.06 23.05
C GLU A 209 4.65 -4.91 23.49
N PRO A 210 5.14 -4.71 24.73
CA PRO A 210 6.33 -5.40 25.24
C PRO A 210 6.22 -6.90 25.09
N GLU A 211 7.30 -7.54 24.62
CA GLU A 211 7.43 -8.99 24.44
C GLU A 211 6.41 -9.62 23.47
N TRP A 212 5.57 -8.78 22.80
CA TRP A 212 4.51 -9.29 21.94
C TRP A 212 4.55 -8.78 20.50
N ALA A 213 4.63 -7.46 20.24
CA ALA A 213 4.65 -6.90 18.88
C ALA A 213 5.32 -5.54 18.81
N LEU A 214 6.13 -5.29 17.78
CA LEU A 214 6.66 -3.96 17.47
C LEU A 214 5.62 -3.11 16.74
N GLY A 215 5.51 -1.84 17.14
CA GLY A 215 4.61 -0.87 16.55
C GLY A 215 5.26 -0.09 15.41
N TYR A 216 4.52 0.09 14.31
CA TYR A 216 4.93 0.92 13.17
C TYR A 216 3.83 1.91 12.81
N ARG A 217 4.23 3.16 12.56
CA ARG A 217 3.33 4.21 12.09
C ARG A 217 3.57 4.51 10.62
N TRP A 218 2.48 4.59 9.84
CA TRP A 218 2.54 5.00 8.46
C TRP A 218 1.29 5.81 8.07
N ASP A 219 1.47 7.11 7.83
CA ASP A 219 0.41 8.04 7.46
C ASP A 219 0.33 8.17 5.92
N VAL A 220 -0.87 8.38 5.41
CA VAL A 220 -1.17 8.40 3.97
C VAL A 220 -1.96 9.64 3.59
N VAL A 221 -1.53 10.29 2.50
CA VAL A 221 -2.26 11.40 1.85
C VAL A 221 -2.80 10.92 0.51
N LEU A 222 -4.12 10.93 0.32
CA LEU A 222 -4.75 10.28 -0.84
C LEU A 222 -4.54 11.02 -2.16
N ARG A 223 -4.40 12.34 -2.16
CA ARG A 223 -4.30 13.15 -3.38
C ARG A 223 -3.59 14.48 -3.17
N GLY A 224 -3.42 15.24 -4.25
CA GLY A 224 -2.82 16.57 -4.22
C GLY A 224 -1.30 16.56 -4.36
N ARG A 225 -0.67 17.71 -4.10
CA ARG A 225 0.76 17.92 -4.36
C ARG A 225 1.68 17.01 -3.54
N ALA A 226 1.28 16.73 -2.30
CA ALA A 226 2.00 15.90 -1.35
C ALA A 226 1.38 14.50 -1.20
N ALA A 227 0.64 14.03 -2.21
CA ALA A 227 0.02 12.71 -2.19
C ALA A 227 1.07 11.61 -2.05
N THR A 228 0.75 10.61 -1.25
CA THR A 228 1.54 9.38 -1.15
C THR A 228 1.71 8.76 -2.53
N PRO A 229 2.92 8.37 -2.94
CA PRO A 229 3.17 7.79 -4.26
C PRO A 229 2.40 6.50 -4.50
N VAL A 230 1.94 6.33 -5.75
CA VAL A 230 1.30 5.09 -6.20
C VAL A 230 2.33 3.97 -6.45
N GLU A 231 1.92 2.72 -6.35
CA GLU A 231 2.71 1.57 -6.81
C GLU A 231 2.67 1.45 -8.32
N GLY A 232 3.58 2.12 -9.03
CA GLY A 232 3.61 2.08 -10.49
C GLY A 232 2.31 2.57 -11.15
N ALA A 233 2.21 2.51 -12.48
CA ALA A 233 0.96 2.82 -13.16
C ALA A 233 -0.15 1.85 -12.74
N PRO A 234 -1.40 2.30 -12.53
CA PRO A 234 -2.50 1.44 -12.15
C PRO A 234 -2.64 0.26 -13.12
N ARG A 235 -2.75 -0.94 -12.58
CA ARG A 235 -2.92 -2.16 -13.37
C ARG A 235 -4.20 -2.05 -14.17
N GLY A 236 -4.07 -1.90 -15.50
CA GLY A 236 -5.10 -2.39 -16.38
C GLY A 236 -5.22 -3.91 -16.12
N ARG A 237 -6.43 -4.42 -16.00
CA ARG A 237 -6.70 -5.85 -15.81
C ARG A 237 -5.90 -6.65 -16.83
N GLU A 238 -5.10 -7.62 -16.33
CA GLU A 238 -4.66 -8.75 -17.15
C GLU A 238 -5.87 -9.61 -17.51
#